data_1db1232acbfe54ee93e3f4b7d3f10efa
#
_entry.id   1db1232acbfe54ee93e3f4b7d3f10efa
#
_cell.length_a   1.000
_cell.length_b   1.000
_cell.length_c   1.000
_cell.angle_alpha   90.00
_cell.angle_beta   90.00
_cell.angle_gamma   90.00
#
_symmetry.space_group_name_H-M   'P 1'
#
loop_
_entity.id
_entity.type
_entity.pdbx_description
1 polymer ?
#
loop_
_entity_poly.entity_id
_entity_poly.type
_entity_poly.pdbx_seq_one_letter_code
_entity_poly.pdbx_strand_id
1 'polypeptide(L)'
;DKAGYNTATIYNYFEDLEELILYSSIDYLKIYLKDLRNEINSDMKAIEMYETIYKVFVHHSFEKPEIFHTLFFGKYSYKLEKIIKKYYEIFPDDITGQTDITKSILIEADIHNRDIPVMKQMIKEGSVLEEEAPYIMEAIVRIHQSYLENILQQREQISLEEHKNKFFKIFDFLLNFNN
;
A
#
# COMPACT_ATOMS: atom_id res chain seq x y z
N ASP A 1 18.37 20.87 14.48
CA ASP A 1 18.82 21.34 15.83
C ASP A 1 17.75 21.45 16.91
N LYS A 2 16.47 21.17 16.64
CA LYS A 2 15.42 21.18 17.68
C LYS A 2 15.51 20.02 18.65
N ALA A 3 16.19 18.91 18.30
CA ALA A 3 16.33 17.72 19.13
C ALA A 3 17.68 17.64 19.88
N GLY A 4 18.57 18.62 19.75
CA GLY A 4 19.85 18.67 20.44
C GLY A 4 20.91 17.64 19.98
N TYR A 5 20.64 16.90 18.90
CA TYR A 5 21.58 15.95 18.33
C TYR A 5 22.33 16.56 17.13
N ASN A 6 23.64 16.30 17.06
CA ASN A 6 24.45 16.66 15.91
C ASN A 6 24.04 15.76 14.73
N THR A 7 23.99 16.32 13.52
CA THR A 7 23.70 15.60 12.28
C THR A 7 24.57 14.36 12.11
N ALA A 8 25.83 14.38 12.56
CA ALA A 8 26.74 13.23 12.58
C ALA A 8 26.23 12.06 13.42
N THR A 9 25.41 12.32 14.47
CA THR A 9 24.86 11.28 15.34
C THR A 9 23.80 10.46 14.61
N ILE A 10 23.03 11.09 13.71
CA ILE A 10 21.98 10.41 12.93
C ILE A 10 22.59 9.36 11.99
N TYR A 11 23.71 9.69 11.32
CA TYR A 11 24.41 8.76 10.41
C TYR A 11 25.07 7.57 11.12
N ASN A 12 25.13 7.56 12.46
CA ASN A 12 25.58 6.37 13.22
C ASN A 12 24.47 5.31 13.34
N TYR A 13 23.20 5.69 13.12
CA TYR A 13 22.02 4.83 13.28
C TYR A 13 21.36 4.45 11.96
N PHE A 14 21.53 5.27 10.91
CA PHE A 14 20.90 5.07 9.61
C PHE A 14 21.97 5.13 8.51
N GLU A 15 21.82 4.29 7.49
CA GLU A 15 22.76 4.21 6.36
C GLU A 15 22.78 5.54 5.57
N ASP A 16 21.61 6.15 5.39
CA ASP A 16 21.45 7.43 4.71
C ASP A 16 20.14 8.13 5.10
N LEU A 17 19.84 9.25 4.44
CA LEU A 17 18.64 10.03 4.68
C LEU A 17 17.36 9.26 4.30
N GLU A 18 17.40 8.43 3.25
CA GLU A 18 16.23 7.67 2.80
C GLU A 18 15.82 6.61 3.83
N GLU A 19 16.80 5.96 4.47
CA GLU A 19 16.51 5.04 5.58
C GLU A 19 15.89 5.77 6.78
N LEU A 20 16.41 6.95 7.13
CA LEU A 20 15.82 7.78 8.18
C LEU A 20 14.37 8.18 7.84
N ILE A 21 14.08 8.55 6.58
CA ILE A 21 12.73 8.86 6.12
C ILE A 21 11.83 7.63 6.24
N LEU A 22 12.29 6.44 5.85
CA LEU A 22 11.53 5.20 6.01
C LEU A 22 11.06 5.00 7.46
N TYR A 23 11.97 5.11 8.43
CA TYR A 23 11.61 4.94 9.85
C TYR A 23 10.69 6.05 10.37
N SER A 24 10.89 7.29 9.95
CA SER A 24 10.01 8.40 10.33
C SER A 24 8.62 8.34 9.68
N SER A 25 8.47 7.56 8.62
CA SER A 25 7.20 7.35 7.91
C SER A 25 6.30 6.28 8.55
N ILE A 26 6.78 5.57 9.58
CA ILE A 26 6.03 4.48 10.24
C ILE A 26 4.71 4.97 10.83
N ASP A 27 4.62 6.18 11.35
CA ASP A 27 3.39 6.70 11.92
C ASP A 27 2.29 6.89 10.84
N TYR A 28 2.67 7.25 9.62
CA TYR A 28 1.74 7.30 8.49
C TYR A 28 1.30 5.89 8.06
N LEU A 29 2.23 4.93 8.09
CA LEU A 29 1.90 3.53 7.84
C LEU A 29 0.88 2.99 8.85
N LYS A 30 1.04 3.30 10.14
CA LYS A 30 0.08 2.92 11.19
C LYS A 30 -1.32 3.48 10.92
N ILE A 31 -1.43 4.74 10.51
CA ILE A 31 -2.71 5.37 10.16
C ILE A 31 -3.35 4.62 8.98
N TYR A 32 -2.59 4.39 7.90
CA TYR A 32 -3.04 3.63 6.74
C TYR A 32 -3.52 2.21 7.11
N LEU A 33 -2.72 1.45 7.88
CA LEU A 33 -3.08 0.09 8.29
C LEU A 33 -4.31 0.07 9.20
N LYS A 34 -4.48 1.06 10.06
CA LYS A 34 -5.68 1.22 10.90
C LYS A 34 -6.92 1.49 10.04
N ASP A 35 -6.83 2.40 9.08
CA ASP A 35 -7.95 2.73 8.21
C ASP A 35 -8.30 1.54 7.33
N LEU A 36 -7.32 0.86 6.75
CA LEU A 36 -7.51 -0.36 5.98
C LEU A 36 -8.24 -1.45 6.79
N ARG A 37 -7.80 -1.68 8.03
CA ARG A 37 -8.45 -2.64 8.94
C ARG A 37 -9.91 -2.29 9.25
N ASN A 38 -10.22 -1.01 9.38
CA ASN A 38 -11.58 -0.55 9.68
C ASN A 38 -12.54 -0.69 8.50
N GLU A 39 -12.02 -0.56 7.27
CA GLU A 39 -12.82 -0.60 6.04
C GLU A 39 -13.05 -2.04 5.53
N ILE A 40 -12.14 -2.99 5.84
CA ILE A 40 -12.25 -4.38 5.40
C ILE A 40 -13.02 -5.18 6.45
N ASN A 41 -13.98 -6.01 6.00
CA ASN A 41 -14.65 -6.98 6.86
C ASN A 41 -14.82 -8.35 6.17
N SER A 42 -15.11 -9.39 6.96
CA SER A 42 -15.20 -10.78 6.50
C SER A 42 -16.37 -11.06 5.58
N ASP A 43 -17.38 -10.19 5.55
CA ASP A 43 -18.63 -10.42 4.81
C ASP A 43 -18.57 -9.84 3.39
N MET A 44 -17.48 -9.10 3.07
CA MET A 44 -17.24 -8.58 1.74
C MET A 44 -16.96 -9.70 0.74
N LYS A 45 -17.49 -9.57 -0.49
CA LYS A 45 -16.98 -10.33 -1.62
C LYS A 45 -15.53 -9.96 -1.89
N ALA A 46 -14.75 -10.88 -2.45
CA ALA A 46 -13.33 -10.63 -2.69
C ALA A 46 -13.08 -9.42 -3.61
N ILE A 47 -13.94 -9.20 -4.61
CA ILE A 47 -13.84 -8.03 -5.48
C ILE A 47 -14.08 -6.72 -4.72
N GLU A 48 -15.08 -6.66 -3.84
CA GLU A 48 -15.38 -5.49 -3.01
C GLU A 48 -14.25 -5.20 -2.03
N MET A 49 -13.64 -6.27 -1.47
CA MET A 49 -12.46 -6.17 -0.61
C MET A 49 -11.27 -5.60 -1.39
N TYR A 50 -11.03 -6.07 -2.60
CA TYR A 50 -9.94 -5.61 -3.46
C TYR A 50 -10.08 -4.14 -3.84
N GLU A 51 -11.29 -3.73 -4.24
CA GLU A 51 -11.62 -2.32 -4.47
C GLU A 51 -11.39 -1.45 -3.23
N THR A 52 -11.80 -1.94 -2.04
CA THR A 52 -11.65 -1.22 -0.78
C THR A 52 -10.18 -1.06 -0.40
N ILE A 53 -9.36 -2.11 -0.58
CA ILE A 53 -7.91 -2.04 -0.38
C ILE A 53 -7.30 -0.91 -1.22
N TYR A 54 -7.64 -0.84 -2.51
CA TYR A 54 -7.11 0.19 -3.38
C TYR A 54 -7.71 1.58 -3.11
N LYS A 55 -8.96 1.70 -2.72
CA LYS A 55 -9.55 2.99 -2.30
C LYS A 55 -8.78 3.59 -1.12
N VAL A 56 -8.51 2.79 -0.09
CA VAL A 56 -7.74 3.24 1.08
C VAL A 56 -6.28 3.52 0.69
N PHE A 57 -5.65 2.63 -0.08
CA PHE A 57 -4.25 2.78 -0.48
C PHE A 57 -4.02 4.02 -1.35
N VAL A 58 -4.83 4.23 -2.38
CA VAL A 58 -4.75 5.40 -3.28
C VAL A 58 -5.03 6.69 -2.52
N HIS A 59 -6.01 6.69 -1.59
CA HIS A 59 -6.27 7.85 -0.76
C HIS A 59 -5.00 8.28 -0.01
N HIS A 60 -4.42 7.38 0.79
CA HIS A 60 -3.24 7.71 1.60
C HIS A 60 -1.99 8.00 0.75
N SER A 61 -1.74 7.18 -0.28
CA SER A 61 -0.53 7.29 -1.08
C SER A 61 -0.49 8.58 -1.92
N PHE A 62 -1.63 8.99 -2.48
CA PHE A 62 -1.67 10.22 -3.28
C PHE A 62 -1.69 11.48 -2.42
N GLU A 63 -2.23 11.40 -1.17
CA GLU A 63 -2.17 12.52 -0.21
C GLU A 63 -0.75 12.72 0.38
N LYS A 64 0.04 11.64 0.47
CA LYS A 64 1.40 11.66 1.02
C LYS A 64 2.37 10.91 0.10
N PRO A 65 2.55 11.38 -1.14
CA PRO A 65 3.23 10.61 -2.17
C PRO A 65 4.69 10.32 -1.84
N GLU A 66 5.43 11.26 -1.23
CA GLU A 66 6.82 11.07 -0.83
C GLU A 66 6.98 9.95 0.20
N ILE A 67 6.06 9.92 1.17
CA ILE A 67 6.04 8.92 2.24
C ILE A 67 5.76 7.53 1.66
N PHE A 68 4.68 7.40 0.89
CA PHE A 68 4.28 6.10 0.33
C PHE A 68 5.24 5.60 -0.75
N HIS A 69 5.85 6.50 -1.52
CA HIS A 69 6.93 6.12 -2.42
C HIS A 69 8.11 5.53 -1.64
N THR A 70 8.58 6.18 -0.58
CA THR A 70 9.68 5.68 0.25
C THR A 70 9.34 4.34 0.91
N LEU A 71 8.11 4.19 1.43
CA LEU A 71 7.66 2.96 2.09
C LEU A 71 7.63 1.76 1.13
N PHE A 72 7.02 1.91 -0.05
CA PHE A 72 6.68 0.77 -0.93
C PHE A 72 7.56 0.64 -2.18
N PHE A 73 8.21 1.72 -2.62
CA PHE A 73 9.00 1.75 -3.86
C PHE A 73 10.43 2.28 -3.66
N GLY A 74 10.77 2.74 -2.45
CA GLY A 74 12.09 3.28 -2.12
C GLY A 74 13.15 2.18 -1.97
N LYS A 75 14.41 2.60 -1.95
CA LYS A 75 15.59 1.73 -1.83
C LYS A 75 15.54 0.77 -0.63
N TYR A 76 14.92 1.20 0.47
CA TYR A 76 14.83 0.43 1.71
C TYR A 76 13.46 -0.22 1.94
N SER A 77 12.58 -0.25 0.94
CA SER A 77 11.24 -0.86 1.05
C SER A 77 11.29 -2.33 1.52
N TYR A 78 12.36 -3.07 1.19
CA TYR A 78 12.58 -4.43 1.67
C TYR A 78 12.70 -4.56 3.20
N LYS A 79 12.97 -3.45 3.92
CA LYS A 79 12.98 -3.43 5.40
C LYS A 79 11.57 -3.31 6.01
N LEU A 80 10.58 -2.91 5.20
CA LEU A 80 9.22 -2.58 5.65
C LEU A 80 8.53 -3.78 6.32
N GLU A 81 8.65 -4.98 5.76
CA GLU A 81 8.08 -6.21 6.33
C GLU A 81 8.53 -6.45 7.78
N LYS A 82 9.84 -6.30 8.03
CA LYS A 82 10.41 -6.43 9.39
C LYS A 82 9.84 -5.38 10.34
N ILE A 83 9.64 -4.16 9.85
CA ILE A 83 9.08 -3.05 10.62
C ILE A 83 7.62 -3.32 10.97
N ILE A 84 6.82 -3.77 10.01
CA ILE A 84 5.40 -4.10 10.22
C ILE A 84 5.27 -5.27 11.21
N LYS A 85 6.06 -6.34 11.05
CA LYS A 85 6.08 -7.46 11.99
C LYS A 85 6.40 -7.00 13.41
N LYS A 86 7.44 -6.14 13.55
CA LYS A 86 7.82 -5.58 14.85
C LYS A 86 6.72 -4.72 15.46
N TYR A 87 5.98 -3.96 14.64
CA TYR A 87 4.83 -3.19 15.10
C TYR A 87 3.76 -4.10 15.73
N TYR A 88 3.38 -5.19 15.05
CA TYR A 88 2.36 -6.12 15.57
C TYR A 88 2.85 -7.01 16.72
N GLU A 89 4.17 -7.20 16.89
CA GLU A 89 4.72 -7.81 18.11
C GLU A 89 4.50 -6.91 19.34
N ILE A 90 4.59 -5.58 19.15
CA ILE A 90 4.41 -4.59 20.23
C ILE A 90 2.92 -4.30 20.48
N PHE A 91 2.11 -4.31 19.41
CA PHE A 91 0.68 -4.00 19.44
C PHE A 91 -0.16 -5.14 18.86
N PRO A 92 -0.21 -6.31 19.51
CA PRO A 92 -0.90 -7.50 18.99
C PRO A 92 -2.41 -7.31 18.85
N ASP A 93 -3.01 -6.44 19.66
CA ASP A 93 -4.44 -6.15 19.58
C ASP A 93 -4.85 -5.51 18.26
N ASP A 94 -3.92 -4.85 17.58
CA ASP A 94 -4.19 -4.21 16.29
C ASP A 94 -4.40 -5.21 15.14
N ILE A 95 -4.03 -6.47 15.32
CA ILE A 95 -4.22 -7.53 14.33
C ILE A 95 -5.09 -8.70 14.84
N THR A 96 -5.36 -8.71 16.15
CA THR A 96 -6.18 -9.77 16.77
C THR A 96 -7.61 -9.70 16.25
N GLY A 97 -8.22 -10.88 15.97
CA GLY A 97 -9.60 -10.98 15.47
C GLY A 97 -9.77 -10.76 13.96
N GLN A 98 -8.70 -10.43 13.24
CA GLN A 98 -8.75 -10.32 11.78
C GLN A 98 -8.77 -11.70 11.10
N THR A 99 -9.38 -11.79 9.90
CA THR A 99 -9.32 -13.00 9.06
C THR A 99 -7.89 -13.25 8.56
N ASP A 100 -7.60 -14.46 8.08
CA ASP A 100 -6.26 -14.79 7.55
C ASP A 100 -5.93 -13.95 6.31
N ILE A 101 -6.92 -13.66 5.45
CA ILE A 101 -6.76 -12.78 4.29
C ILE A 101 -6.39 -11.37 4.76
N THR A 102 -7.16 -10.80 5.69
CA THR A 102 -6.89 -9.45 6.21
C THR A 102 -5.52 -9.37 6.89
N LYS A 103 -5.16 -10.37 7.70
CA LYS A 103 -3.83 -10.45 8.32
C LYS A 103 -2.71 -10.47 7.28
N SER A 104 -2.85 -11.26 6.21
CA SER A 104 -1.87 -11.32 5.14
C SER A 104 -1.67 -9.96 4.49
N ILE A 105 -2.77 -9.25 4.18
CA ILE A 105 -2.72 -7.90 3.59
C ILE A 105 -2.05 -6.89 4.52
N LEU A 106 -2.33 -6.97 5.82
CA LEU A 106 -1.78 -6.04 6.82
C LEU A 106 -0.29 -6.29 7.12
N ILE A 107 0.20 -7.52 6.96
CA ILE A 107 1.58 -7.90 7.27
C ILE A 107 2.48 -7.82 6.05
N GLU A 108 1.96 -8.14 4.86
CA GLU A 108 2.74 -8.17 3.64
C GLU A 108 3.14 -6.75 3.20
N ALA A 109 4.42 -6.51 3.16
CA ALA A 109 4.99 -5.22 2.80
C ALA A 109 5.28 -5.08 1.30
N ASP A 110 5.51 -6.20 0.62
CA ASP A 110 5.68 -6.20 -0.82
C ASP A 110 4.32 -6.01 -1.50
N ILE A 111 4.15 -4.88 -2.15
CA ILE A 111 2.90 -4.52 -2.81
C ILE A 111 2.51 -5.50 -3.92
N HIS A 112 3.48 -6.19 -4.55
CA HIS A 112 3.23 -7.20 -5.58
C HIS A 112 2.69 -8.50 -4.97
N ASN A 113 3.05 -8.82 -3.72
CA ASN A 113 2.62 -10.03 -3.03
C ASN A 113 1.39 -9.81 -2.16
N ARG A 114 1.17 -8.58 -1.70
CA ARG A 114 0.09 -8.21 -0.78
C ARG A 114 -1.30 -8.60 -1.27
N ASP A 115 -1.51 -8.52 -2.57
CA ASP A 115 -2.82 -8.71 -3.18
C ASP A 115 -3.11 -10.19 -3.52
N ILE A 116 -2.10 -11.08 -3.43
CA ILE A 116 -2.24 -12.50 -3.78
C ILE A 116 -3.39 -13.20 -3.02
N PRO A 117 -3.58 -13.02 -1.71
CA PRO A 117 -4.64 -13.73 -0.98
C PRO A 117 -6.04 -13.34 -1.46
N VAL A 118 -6.30 -12.05 -1.67
CA VAL A 118 -7.60 -11.58 -2.14
C VAL A 118 -7.82 -11.95 -3.61
N MET A 119 -6.80 -11.89 -4.43
CA MET A 119 -6.87 -12.31 -5.84
C MET A 119 -7.20 -13.79 -5.98
N LYS A 120 -6.59 -14.67 -5.17
CA LYS A 120 -6.95 -16.08 -5.12
C LYS A 120 -8.42 -16.31 -4.74
N GLN A 121 -8.97 -15.49 -3.86
CA GLN A 121 -10.38 -15.56 -3.51
C GLN A 121 -11.26 -15.04 -4.65
N MET A 122 -10.88 -13.97 -5.35
CA MET A 122 -11.59 -13.47 -6.54
C MET A 122 -11.67 -14.54 -7.65
N ILE A 123 -10.58 -15.30 -7.87
CA ILE A 123 -10.57 -16.43 -8.81
C ILE A 123 -11.58 -17.51 -8.39
N LYS A 124 -11.60 -17.89 -7.11
CA LYS A 124 -12.57 -18.87 -6.60
C LYS A 124 -14.03 -18.42 -6.71
N GLU A 125 -14.27 -17.11 -6.58
CA GLU A 125 -15.59 -16.50 -6.72
C GLU A 125 -15.99 -16.27 -8.19
N GLY A 126 -15.08 -16.53 -9.14
CA GLY A 126 -15.31 -16.34 -10.57
C GLY A 126 -15.29 -14.87 -11.03
N SER A 127 -14.76 -13.96 -10.20
CA SER A 127 -14.67 -12.54 -10.51
C SER A 127 -13.48 -12.21 -11.44
N VAL A 128 -12.47 -13.08 -11.50
CA VAL A 128 -11.28 -12.94 -12.34
C VAL A 128 -10.86 -14.33 -12.83
N LEU A 129 -10.39 -14.44 -14.07
CA LEU A 129 -9.81 -15.68 -14.60
C LEU A 129 -8.41 -15.90 -14.03
N GLU A 130 -8.07 -17.16 -13.71
CA GLU A 130 -6.78 -17.52 -13.10
C GLU A 130 -5.59 -17.08 -13.99
N GLU A 131 -5.72 -17.21 -15.31
CA GLU A 131 -4.71 -16.86 -16.29
C GLU A 131 -4.49 -15.35 -16.41
N GLU A 132 -5.46 -14.52 -16.03
CA GLU A 132 -5.39 -13.06 -16.13
C GLU A 132 -4.92 -12.40 -14.84
N ALA A 133 -5.16 -13.06 -13.70
CA ALA A 133 -4.88 -12.51 -12.38
C ALA A 133 -3.45 -11.94 -12.23
N PRO A 134 -2.37 -12.60 -12.68
CA PRO A 134 -1.02 -12.06 -12.58
C PRO A 134 -0.84 -10.75 -13.35
N TYR A 135 -1.46 -10.65 -14.53
CA TYR A 135 -1.35 -9.46 -15.38
C TYR A 135 -2.16 -8.29 -14.82
N ILE A 136 -3.35 -8.56 -14.26
CA ILE A 136 -4.17 -7.55 -13.61
C ILE A 136 -3.43 -6.97 -12.41
N MET A 137 -2.87 -7.82 -11.53
CA MET A 137 -2.11 -7.39 -10.36
C MET A 137 -0.91 -6.53 -10.76
N GLU A 138 -0.10 -7.01 -11.69
CA GLU A 138 1.09 -6.28 -12.18
C GLU A 138 0.70 -4.94 -12.81
N ALA A 139 -0.34 -4.92 -13.65
CA ALA A 139 -0.81 -3.68 -14.29
C ALA A 139 -1.27 -2.65 -13.26
N ILE A 140 -2.06 -3.06 -12.26
CA ILE A 140 -2.57 -2.15 -11.24
C ILE A 140 -1.42 -1.55 -10.43
N VAL A 141 -0.45 -2.36 -9.98
CA VAL A 141 0.72 -1.88 -9.23
C VAL A 141 1.53 -0.89 -10.06
N ARG A 142 1.82 -1.21 -11.32
CA ARG A 142 2.58 -0.33 -12.23
C ARG A 142 1.87 0.99 -12.51
N ILE A 143 0.57 0.93 -12.74
CA ILE A 143 -0.24 2.13 -12.98
C ILE A 143 -0.26 2.99 -11.72
N HIS A 144 -0.47 2.40 -10.54
CA HIS A 144 -0.41 3.12 -9.27
C HIS A 144 0.94 3.81 -9.07
N GLN A 145 2.06 3.09 -9.26
CA GLN A 145 3.40 3.66 -9.17
C GLN A 145 3.60 4.82 -10.13
N SER A 146 3.14 4.68 -11.38
CA SER A 146 3.24 5.74 -12.39
C SER A 146 2.47 7.00 -11.99
N TYR A 147 1.25 6.87 -11.45
CA TYR A 147 0.49 8.01 -10.93
C TYR A 147 1.17 8.65 -9.73
N LEU A 148 1.70 7.86 -8.81
CA LEU A 148 2.43 8.34 -7.64
C LEU A 148 3.66 9.17 -8.05
N GLU A 149 4.44 8.68 -9.02
CA GLU A 149 5.58 9.40 -9.58
C GLU A 149 5.18 10.68 -10.32
N ASN A 150 4.06 10.68 -11.06
CA ASN A 150 3.53 11.87 -11.73
C ASN A 150 3.16 12.96 -10.72
N ILE A 151 2.52 12.58 -9.60
CA ILE A 151 2.17 13.49 -8.51
C ILE A 151 3.45 14.06 -7.86
N LEU A 152 4.42 13.19 -7.53
CA LEU A 152 5.70 13.59 -6.94
C LEU A 152 6.48 14.59 -7.82
N GLN A 153 6.49 14.34 -9.12
CA GLN A 153 7.25 15.15 -10.07
C GLN A 153 6.44 16.31 -10.63
N GLN A 154 5.19 16.49 -10.19
CA GLN A 154 4.27 17.53 -10.68
C GLN A 154 4.20 17.59 -12.21
N ARG A 155 4.26 16.41 -12.87
CA ARG A 155 4.28 16.31 -14.34
C ARG A 155 2.97 16.76 -14.99
N GLU A 156 1.84 16.56 -14.29
CA GLU A 156 0.52 16.96 -14.76
C GLU A 156 -0.04 18.05 -13.85
N GLN A 157 -0.60 19.09 -14.46
CA GLN A 157 -1.27 20.19 -13.74
C GLN A 157 -2.76 19.87 -13.55
N ILE A 158 -3.05 18.78 -12.90
CA ILE A 158 -4.41 18.33 -12.57
C ILE A 158 -4.55 18.18 -11.06
N SER A 159 -5.78 18.21 -10.57
CA SER A 159 -6.06 18.06 -9.14
C SER A 159 -5.76 16.61 -8.68
N LEU A 160 -5.52 16.45 -7.38
CA LEU A 160 -5.34 15.14 -6.78
C LEU A 160 -6.55 14.23 -7.00
N GLU A 161 -7.76 14.80 -6.92
CA GLU A 161 -9.01 14.09 -7.18
C GLU A 161 -9.11 13.62 -8.63
N GLU A 162 -8.59 14.39 -9.57
CA GLU A 162 -8.55 13.98 -10.97
C GLU A 162 -7.55 12.84 -11.20
N HIS A 163 -6.40 12.82 -10.50
CA HIS A 163 -5.48 11.66 -10.50
C HIS A 163 -6.16 10.40 -9.96
N LYS A 164 -6.89 10.49 -8.83
CA LYS A 164 -7.65 9.39 -8.27
C LYS A 164 -8.71 8.87 -9.25
N ASN A 165 -9.48 9.77 -9.84
CA ASN A 165 -10.51 9.41 -10.81
C ASN A 165 -9.95 8.74 -12.07
N LYS A 166 -8.83 9.21 -12.60
CA LYS A 166 -8.15 8.57 -13.75
C LYS A 166 -7.66 7.17 -13.38
N PHE A 167 -7.04 7.02 -12.21
CA PHE A 167 -6.57 5.72 -11.73
C PHE A 167 -7.73 4.73 -11.63
N PHE A 168 -8.84 5.09 -10.94
CA PHE A 168 -9.97 4.17 -10.74
C PHE A 168 -10.69 3.83 -12.04
N LYS A 169 -10.75 4.71 -13.03
CA LYS A 169 -11.27 4.35 -14.36
C LYS A 169 -10.48 3.22 -15.02
N ILE A 170 -9.15 3.24 -14.89
CA ILE A 170 -8.29 2.17 -15.44
C ILE A 170 -8.42 0.91 -14.58
N PHE A 171 -8.44 1.06 -13.26
CA PHE A 171 -8.63 -0.04 -12.31
C PHE A 171 -9.94 -0.79 -12.60
N ASP A 172 -11.06 -0.07 -12.72
CA ASP A 172 -12.35 -0.65 -13.04
C ASP A 172 -12.36 -1.33 -14.41
N PHE A 173 -11.71 -0.72 -15.40
CA PHE A 173 -11.55 -1.32 -16.73
C PHE A 173 -10.80 -2.66 -16.65
N LEU A 174 -9.70 -2.73 -15.89
CA LEU A 174 -8.92 -3.96 -15.75
C LEU A 174 -9.71 -5.08 -15.05
N LEU A 175 -10.53 -4.75 -14.04
CA LEU A 175 -11.34 -5.74 -13.33
C LEU A 175 -12.58 -6.21 -14.12
N ASN A 176 -13.07 -5.42 -15.06
CA ASN A 176 -14.27 -5.74 -15.85
C ASN A 176 -13.96 -6.09 -17.31
N PHE A 177 -12.68 -6.34 -17.65
CA PHE A 177 -12.26 -6.52 -19.06
C PHE A 177 -12.94 -7.69 -19.75
N ASN A 178 -13.35 -8.73 -19.01
CA ASN A 178 -13.98 -9.94 -19.54
C ASN A 178 -15.43 -10.18 -19.05
N ASN A 179 -16.07 -9.18 -18.46
CA ASN A 179 -17.49 -9.26 -18.04
C ASN A 179 -18.43 -8.64 -19.06
#